data_ad8f5255a3166658ab3cbcc2e22ccdac
#
_entry.id   ad8f5255a3166658ab3cbcc2e22ccdac
#
_cell.length_a   1.000
_cell.length_b   1.000
_cell.length_c   1.000
_cell.angle_alpha   90.00
_cell.angle_beta   90.00
_cell.angle_gamma   90.00
#
_symmetry.space_group_name_H-M   'P 1'
#
loop_
_entity.id
_entity.type
_entity.pdbx_description
1 polymer ?
#
loop_
_entity_poly.entity_id
_entity_poly.type
_entity_poly.pdbx_seq_one_letter_code
_entity_poly.pdbx_strand_id
1 'polypeptide(L)'
;MTTSHVSQGTDRAQQTLALLPVLRRWVTARVRWVGADADLSLRQYAALTGISQGASSPGELARLWQVTPAVITGIIDRLERRELVRREPDPKDRRRLRLALTDAGLAASTLVERALTEELAAQLSQASPQELAELGRSLEFLHRTFAALEEQTLHRAGAGGGEDLPAWADDCALEEDITVKDGLRTR
;
A
#
# COMPACT_ATOMS: atom_id res chain seq x y z
N MET A 1 21.76 29.19 14.62
CA MET A 1 20.43 28.60 14.95
C MET A 1 19.98 27.50 13.95
N THR A 2 20.57 27.37 12.76
CA THR A 2 20.16 26.43 11.68
C THR A 2 20.52 24.97 11.94
N THR A 3 21.62 24.67 12.62
CA THR A 3 22.12 23.30 12.82
C THR A 3 21.22 22.45 13.74
N SER A 4 20.60 23.07 14.77
CA SER A 4 19.72 22.37 15.70
C SER A 4 18.41 21.90 15.05
N HIS A 5 17.83 22.70 14.15
CA HIS A 5 16.60 22.35 13.45
C HIS A 5 16.82 21.21 12.44
N VAL A 6 17.96 21.22 11.74
CA VAL A 6 18.32 20.14 10.79
C VAL A 6 18.51 18.82 11.54
N SER A 7 19.19 18.83 12.68
CA SER A 7 19.36 17.63 13.51
C SER A 7 18.01 17.07 13.99
N GLN A 8 17.14 17.92 14.51
CA GLN A 8 15.80 17.50 14.95
C GLN A 8 14.96 16.91 13.79
N GLY A 9 15.04 17.52 12.60
CA GLY A 9 14.36 16.99 11.41
C GLY A 9 14.85 15.59 11.03
N THR A 10 16.17 15.38 11.05
CA THR A 10 16.80 14.08 10.79
C THR A 10 16.34 13.02 11.80
N ASP A 11 16.35 13.34 13.08
CA ASP A 11 15.93 12.41 14.15
C ASP A 11 14.46 12.01 13.97
N ARG A 12 13.57 12.95 13.65
CA ARG A 12 12.15 12.66 13.43
C ARG A 12 11.92 11.84 12.16
N ALA A 13 12.66 12.10 11.10
CA ALA A 13 12.64 11.29 9.89
C ALA A 13 13.04 9.85 10.17
N GLN A 14 14.13 9.63 10.92
CA GLN A 14 14.58 8.29 11.32
C GLN A 14 13.52 7.57 12.17
N GLN A 15 12.91 8.25 13.15
CA GLN A 15 11.84 7.70 13.97
C GLN A 15 10.62 7.31 13.13
N THR A 16 10.24 8.15 12.18
CA THR A 16 9.12 7.87 11.26
C THR A 16 9.41 6.63 10.41
N LEU A 17 10.61 6.57 9.81
CA LEU A 17 11.02 5.43 8.99
C LEU A 17 11.15 4.13 9.79
N ALA A 18 11.50 4.19 11.07
CA ALA A 18 11.58 3.02 11.95
C ALA A 18 10.21 2.37 12.21
N LEU A 19 9.10 3.08 12.01
CA LEU A 19 7.75 2.52 12.10
C LEU A 19 7.39 1.64 10.90
N LEU A 20 7.99 1.87 9.73
CA LEU A 20 7.63 1.19 8.49
C LEU A 20 7.74 -0.34 8.57
N PRO A 21 8.84 -0.96 9.06
CA PRO A 21 8.92 -2.41 9.19
C PRO A 21 7.88 -2.99 10.16
N VAL A 22 7.59 -2.26 11.26
CA VAL A 22 6.60 -2.68 12.26
C VAL A 22 5.21 -2.68 11.65
N LEU A 23 4.83 -1.58 11.02
CA LEU A 23 3.54 -1.42 10.35
C LEU A 23 3.37 -2.45 9.23
N ARG A 24 4.37 -2.62 8.36
CA ARG A 24 4.35 -3.61 7.28
C ARG A 24 4.12 -5.02 7.82
N ARG A 25 4.85 -5.43 8.87
CA ARG A 25 4.72 -6.76 9.47
C ARG A 25 3.33 -6.99 10.03
N TRP A 26 2.79 -6.02 10.78
CA TRP A 26 1.45 -6.09 11.34
C TRP A 26 0.38 -6.18 10.25
N VAL A 27 0.40 -5.28 9.27
CA VAL A 27 -0.56 -5.28 8.15
C VAL A 27 -0.48 -6.58 7.36
N THR A 28 0.74 -7.08 7.05
CA THR A 28 0.92 -8.33 6.31
C THR A 28 0.32 -9.52 7.06
N ALA A 29 0.57 -9.63 8.37
CA ALA A 29 0.01 -10.69 9.19
C ALA A 29 -1.52 -10.63 9.21
N ARG A 30 -2.09 -9.42 9.28
CA ARG A 30 -3.54 -9.23 9.34
C ARG A 30 -4.22 -9.51 8.01
N VAL A 31 -3.65 -9.03 6.90
CA VAL A 31 -4.14 -9.34 5.54
C VAL A 31 -4.20 -10.84 5.32
N ARG A 32 -3.17 -11.58 5.72
CA ARG A 32 -3.15 -13.04 5.62
C ARG A 32 -4.24 -13.72 6.46
N TRP A 33 -4.48 -13.24 7.66
CA TRP A 33 -5.49 -13.83 8.54
C TRP A 33 -6.91 -13.55 8.05
N VAL A 34 -7.24 -12.27 7.86
CA VAL A 34 -8.60 -11.84 7.47
C VAL A 34 -8.91 -12.25 6.04
N GLY A 35 -7.90 -12.23 5.18
CA GLY A 35 -7.99 -12.66 3.79
C GLY A 35 -7.80 -14.16 3.60
N ALA A 36 -7.83 -15.00 4.65
CA ALA A 36 -7.58 -16.43 4.53
C ALA A 36 -8.56 -17.12 3.55
N ASP A 37 -9.84 -16.75 3.58
CA ASP A 37 -10.84 -17.23 2.62
C ASP A 37 -10.62 -16.65 1.21
N ALA A 38 -10.03 -15.47 1.14
CA ALA A 38 -9.71 -14.78 -0.10
C ALA A 38 -8.24 -14.92 -0.50
N ASP A 39 -7.38 -15.62 0.29
CA ASP A 39 -5.94 -15.83 0.03
C ASP A 39 -5.23 -14.57 -0.53
N LEU A 40 -5.50 -13.41 0.06
CA LEU A 40 -4.97 -12.13 -0.38
C LEU A 40 -3.54 -11.93 0.14
N SER A 41 -2.63 -11.62 -0.77
CA SER A 41 -1.32 -11.07 -0.40
C SER A 41 -1.43 -9.56 -0.11
N LEU A 42 -0.45 -9.00 0.61
CA LEU A 42 -0.39 -7.56 0.86
C LEU A 42 -0.40 -6.75 -0.45
N ARG A 43 0.29 -7.23 -1.49
CA ARG A 43 0.33 -6.57 -2.81
C ARG A 43 -1.02 -6.58 -3.50
N GLN A 44 -1.75 -7.70 -3.41
CA GLN A 44 -3.10 -7.80 -3.96
C GLN A 44 -4.07 -6.87 -3.21
N TYR A 45 -4.00 -6.85 -1.88
CA TYR A 45 -4.76 -5.90 -1.08
C TYR A 45 -4.45 -4.45 -1.45
N ALA A 46 -3.17 -4.10 -1.57
CA ALA A 46 -2.76 -2.75 -1.98
C ALA A 46 -3.27 -2.39 -3.40
N ALA A 47 -3.30 -3.36 -4.34
CA ALA A 47 -3.86 -3.14 -5.66
C ALA A 47 -5.37 -2.89 -5.63
N LEU A 48 -6.13 -3.67 -4.83
CA LEU A 48 -7.56 -3.43 -4.62
C LEU A 48 -7.80 -2.03 -4.02
N THR A 49 -7.02 -1.65 -3.01
CA THR A 49 -7.09 -0.31 -2.39
C THR A 49 -6.76 0.79 -3.40
N GLY A 50 -5.69 0.64 -4.19
CA GLY A 50 -5.33 1.61 -5.23
C GLY A 50 -6.42 1.79 -6.29
N ILE A 51 -7.08 0.69 -6.71
CA ILE A 51 -8.21 0.75 -7.65
C ILE A 51 -9.42 1.45 -7.00
N SER A 52 -9.72 1.15 -5.74
CA SER A 52 -10.83 1.81 -5.02
C SER A 52 -10.60 3.31 -4.85
N GLN A 53 -9.34 3.74 -4.76
CA GLN A 53 -8.94 5.15 -4.67
C GLN A 53 -8.84 5.85 -6.04
N GLY A 54 -9.14 5.15 -7.12
CA GLY A 54 -9.27 5.73 -8.46
C GLY A 54 -8.18 5.39 -9.46
N ALA A 55 -7.20 4.54 -9.11
CA ALA A 55 -6.26 4.04 -10.10
C ALA A 55 -7.01 3.17 -11.13
N SER A 56 -7.07 3.65 -12.36
CA SER A 56 -7.92 3.08 -13.40
C SER A 56 -7.17 2.18 -14.38
N SER A 57 -5.84 2.10 -14.29
CA SER A 57 -5.02 1.31 -15.22
C SER A 57 -3.81 0.68 -14.55
N PRO A 58 -3.28 -0.45 -15.08
CA PRO A 58 -2.02 -1.01 -14.59
C PRO A 58 -0.86 -0.01 -14.63
N GLY A 59 -0.83 0.87 -15.65
CA GLY A 59 0.20 1.90 -15.75
C GLY A 59 0.12 2.97 -14.67
N GLU A 60 -1.08 3.31 -14.19
CA GLU A 60 -1.24 4.23 -13.06
C GLU A 60 -0.76 3.60 -11.75
N LEU A 61 -1.11 2.33 -11.50
CA LEU A 61 -0.60 1.59 -10.35
C LEU A 61 0.92 1.42 -10.39
N ALA A 62 1.48 1.14 -11.57
CA ALA A 62 2.92 1.01 -11.76
C ALA A 62 3.65 2.31 -11.44
N ARG A 63 3.13 3.46 -11.90
CA ARG A 63 3.66 4.78 -11.57
C ARG A 63 3.54 5.10 -10.08
N LEU A 64 2.37 4.81 -9.49
CA LEU A 64 2.11 5.05 -8.07
C LEU A 64 3.09 4.26 -7.18
N TRP A 65 3.38 3.02 -7.55
CA TRP A 65 4.26 2.16 -6.79
C TRP A 65 5.73 2.19 -7.24
N GLN A 66 6.03 2.93 -8.31
CA GLN A 66 7.36 3.01 -8.90
C GLN A 66 7.95 1.63 -9.26
N VAL A 67 7.12 0.77 -9.83
CA VAL A 67 7.48 -0.58 -10.28
C VAL A 67 7.23 -0.71 -11.79
N THR A 68 7.76 -1.79 -12.38
CA THR A 68 7.51 -2.05 -13.80
C THR A 68 6.04 -2.40 -14.06
N PRO A 69 5.48 -2.03 -15.23
CA PRO A 69 4.13 -2.44 -15.61
C PRO A 69 3.92 -3.96 -15.62
N ALA A 70 4.97 -4.74 -15.86
CA ALA A 70 4.92 -6.20 -15.85
C ALA A 70 4.57 -6.76 -14.46
N VAL A 71 5.15 -6.20 -13.39
CA VAL A 71 4.83 -6.57 -12.01
C VAL A 71 3.35 -6.35 -11.71
N ILE A 72 2.83 -5.18 -12.06
CA ILE A 72 1.43 -4.86 -11.83
C ILE A 72 0.51 -5.75 -12.68
N THR A 73 0.86 -6.01 -13.94
CA THR A 73 0.08 -6.90 -14.81
C THR A 73 -0.09 -8.27 -14.17
N GLY A 74 1.00 -8.87 -13.65
CA GLY A 74 0.92 -10.15 -12.95
C GLY A 74 0.01 -10.15 -11.71
N ILE A 75 -0.01 -9.05 -10.94
CA ILE A 75 -0.91 -8.89 -9.79
C ILE A 75 -2.36 -8.78 -10.26
N ILE A 76 -2.63 -7.93 -11.26
CA ILE A 76 -3.98 -7.74 -11.80
C ILE A 76 -4.53 -9.03 -12.42
N ASP A 77 -3.75 -9.75 -13.21
CA ASP A 77 -4.16 -11.00 -13.83
C ASP A 77 -4.56 -12.08 -12.79
N ARG A 78 -3.88 -12.10 -11.63
CA ARG A 78 -4.26 -12.96 -10.51
C ARG A 78 -5.58 -12.51 -9.87
N LEU A 79 -5.78 -11.20 -9.68
CA LEU A 79 -7.03 -10.65 -9.15
C LEU A 79 -8.21 -10.86 -10.11
N GLU A 80 -7.99 -10.74 -11.43
CA GLU A 80 -9.01 -11.05 -12.45
C GLU A 80 -9.40 -12.52 -12.44
N ARG A 81 -8.43 -13.45 -12.40
CA ARG A 81 -8.71 -14.90 -12.31
C ARG A 81 -9.51 -15.28 -11.07
N ARG A 82 -9.46 -14.45 -10.05
CA ARG A 82 -10.20 -14.61 -8.78
C ARG A 82 -11.48 -13.78 -8.74
N GLU A 83 -11.83 -13.18 -9.86
CA GLU A 83 -13.03 -12.34 -9.99
C GLU A 83 -13.10 -11.18 -8.99
N LEU A 84 -11.94 -10.69 -8.50
CA LEU A 84 -11.88 -9.55 -7.58
C LEU A 84 -11.75 -8.21 -8.33
N VAL A 85 -11.20 -8.25 -9.53
CA VAL A 85 -11.04 -7.11 -10.44
C VAL A 85 -11.57 -7.51 -11.81
N ARG A 86 -12.11 -6.57 -12.54
CA ARG A 86 -12.50 -6.72 -13.95
C ARG A 86 -11.96 -5.58 -14.78
N ARG A 87 -11.76 -5.84 -16.07
CA ARG A 87 -11.50 -4.80 -17.07
C ARG A 87 -12.82 -4.43 -17.73
N GLU A 88 -13.13 -3.15 -17.77
CA GLU A 88 -14.35 -2.64 -18.38
C GLU A 88 -14.03 -1.43 -19.29
N PRO A 89 -14.86 -1.12 -20.30
CA PRO A 89 -14.68 0.07 -21.11
C PRO A 89 -14.65 1.34 -20.26
N ASP A 90 -13.68 2.23 -20.52
CA ASP A 90 -13.63 3.52 -19.84
C ASP A 90 -14.84 4.37 -20.23
N PRO A 91 -15.58 4.95 -19.27
CA PRO A 91 -16.72 5.81 -19.55
C PRO A 91 -16.37 7.05 -20.38
N LYS A 92 -15.12 7.54 -20.30
CA LYS A 92 -14.65 8.73 -21.03
C LYS A 92 -14.11 8.38 -22.41
N ASP A 93 -13.54 7.19 -22.58
CA ASP A 93 -13.01 6.70 -23.85
C ASP A 93 -13.23 5.18 -23.96
N ARG A 94 -14.30 4.78 -24.62
CA ARG A 94 -14.69 3.36 -24.81
C ARG A 94 -13.66 2.51 -25.56
N ARG A 95 -12.64 3.13 -26.18
CA ARG A 95 -11.52 2.42 -26.80
C ARG A 95 -10.48 1.97 -25.80
N ARG A 96 -10.53 2.49 -24.56
CA ARG A 96 -9.64 2.14 -23.47
C ARG A 96 -10.38 1.25 -22.48
N LEU A 97 -9.64 0.33 -21.87
CA LEU A 97 -10.13 -0.48 -20.77
C LEU A 97 -9.60 0.13 -19.46
N ARG A 98 -10.46 0.18 -18.47
CA ARG A 98 -10.09 0.54 -17.10
C ARG A 98 -10.26 -0.65 -16.17
N LEU A 99 -9.51 -0.64 -15.06
CA LEU A 99 -9.69 -1.55 -13.96
C LEU A 99 -10.87 -1.10 -13.08
N ALA A 100 -11.69 -2.04 -12.67
CA ALA A 100 -12.74 -1.82 -11.70
C ALA A 100 -12.81 -2.98 -10.72
N LEU A 101 -13.13 -2.69 -9.47
CA LEU A 101 -13.42 -3.73 -8.50
C LEU A 101 -14.74 -4.42 -8.86
N THR A 102 -14.81 -5.72 -8.62
CA THR A 102 -16.07 -6.43 -8.53
C THR A 102 -16.67 -6.24 -7.13
N ASP A 103 -17.93 -6.66 -6.94
CA ASP A 103 -18.53 -6.65 -5.60
C ASP A 103 -17.72 -7.52 -4.61
N ALA A 104 -17.19 -8.65 -5.09
CA ALA A 104 -16.31 -9.53 -4.31
C ALA A 104 -14.98 -8.84 -3.98
N GLY A 105 -14.38 -8.11 -4.94
CA GLY A 105 -13.14 -7.36 -4.70
C GLY A 105 -13.33 -6.21 -3.72
N LEU A 106 -14.45 -5.49 -3.82
CA LEU A 106 -14.81 -4.44 -2.89
C LEU A 106 -15.05 -5.01 -1.49
N ALA A 107 -15.80 -6.10 -1.38
CA ALA A 107 -16.06 -6.76 -0.10
C ALA A 107 -14.76 -7.26 0.54
N ALA A 108 -13.85 -7.88 -0.23
CA ALA A 108 -12.58 -8.38 0.27
C ALA A 108 -11.67 -7.25 0.78
N SER A 109 -11.55 -6.14 0.05
CA SER A 109 -10.76 -4.98 0.49
C SER A 109 -11.35 -4.31 1.72
N THR A 110 -12.66 -4.11 1.75
CA THR A 110 -13.38 -3.51 2.89
C THR A 110 -13.27 -4.36 4.16
N LEU A 111 -13.33 -5.68 4.02
CA LEU A 111 -13.17 -6.60 5.16
C LEU A 111 -11.80 -6.44 5.82
N VAL A 112 -10.73 -6.40 5.02
CA VAL A 112 -9.37 -6.20 5.52
C VAL A 112 -9.20 -4.82 6.14
N GLU A 113 -9.64 -3.77 5.46
CA GLU A 113 -9.57 -2.39 5.95
C GLU A 113 -10.27 -2.24 7.30
N ARG A 114 -11.48 -2.79 7.41
CA ARG A 114 -12.25 -2.76 8.64
C ARG A 114 -11.54 -3.48 9.77
N ALA A 115 -10.99 -4.68 9.54
CA ALA A 115 -10.28 -5.44 10.56
C ALA A 115 -9.01 -4.70 11.05
N LEU A 116 -8.25 -4.08 10.14
CA LEU A 116 -7.10 -3.25 10.48
C LEU A 116 -7.52 -2.04 11.32
N THR A 117 -8.58 -1.37 10.90
CA THR A 117 -9.09 -0.16 11.58
C THR A 117 -9.60 -0.50 12.98
N GLU A 118 -10.41 -1.56 13.13
CA GLU A 118 -10.96 -1.98 14.42
C GLU A 118 -9.86 -2.37 15.41
N GLU A 119 -8.86 -3.10 14.97
CA GLU A 119 -7.72 -3.50 15.83
C GLU A 119 -6.89 -2.30 16.27
N LEU A 120 -6.56 -1.40 15.34
CA LEU A 120 -5.82 -0.19 15.66
C LEU A 120 -6.62 0.74 16.58
N ALA A 121 -7.93 0.92 16.30
CA ALA A 121 -8.81 1.73 17.11
C ALA A 121 -8.92 1.19 18.55
N ALA A 122 -8.99 -0.13 18.73
CA ALA A 122 -9.00 -0.76 20.04
C ALA A 122 -7.73 -0.43 20.86
N GLN A 123 -6.56 -0.36 20.22
CA GLN A 123 -5.33 0.07 20.89
C GLN A 123 -5.34 1.58 21.18
N LEU A 124 -5.76 2.39 20.23
CA LEU A 124 -5.83 3.85 20.40
C LEU A 124 -6.88 4.28 21.43
N SER A 125 -7.88 3.47 21.73
CA SER A 125 -8.89 3.75 22.78
C SER A 125 -8.30 3.82 24.20
N GLN A 126 -7.08 3.32 24.39
CA GLN A 126 -6.35 3.43 25.65
C GLN A 126 -5.64 4.77 25.85
N ALA A 127 -5.53 5.56 24.78
CA ALA A 127 -4.88 6.86 24.81
C ALA A 127 -5.82 7.94 25.37
N SER A 128 -5.22 8.94 26.02
CA SER A 128 -5.95 10.12 26.49
C SER A 128 -6.43 10.97 25.30
N PRO A 129 -7.46 11.81 25.50
CA PRO A 129 -7.89 12.76 24.47
C PRO A 129 -6.78 13.69 23.97
N GLN A 130 -5.83 14.05 24.85
CA GLN A 130 -4.69 14.87 24.48
C GLN A 130 -3.74 14.14 23.55
N GLU A 131 -3.37 12.90 23.86
CA GLU A 131 -2.51 12.06 23.01
C GLU A 131 -3.14 11.81 21.65
N LEU A 132 -4.45 11.56 21.59
CA LEU A 132 -5.17 11.42 20.31
C LEU A 132 -5.14 12.71 19.48
N ALA A 133 -5.29 13.87 20.12
CA ALA A 133 -5.18 15.16 19.44
C ALA A 133 -3.77 15.43 18.92
N GLU A 134 -2.73 15.05 19.67
CA GLU A 134 -1.32 15.15 19.25
C GLU A 134 -1.01 14.22 18.10
N LEU A 135 -1.50 12.96 18.17
CA LEU A 135 -1.40 11.99 17.08
C LEU A 135 -2.07 12.54 15.80
N GLY A 136 -3.28 13.09 15.91
CA GLY A 136 -3.99 13.67 14.77
C GLY A 136 -3.18 14.76 14.07
N ARG A 137 -2.62 15.72 14.83
CA ARG A 137 -1.75 16.78 14.27
C ARG A 137 -0.49 16.21 13.62
N SER A 138 0.10 15.16 14.23
CA SER A 138 1.29 14.51 13.69
C SER A 138 0.99 13.78 12.38
N LEU A 139 -0.15 13.09 12.27
CA LEU A 139 -0.59 12.40 11.06
C LEU A 139 -0.88 13.40 9.94
N GLU A 140 -1.54 14.53 10.21
CA GLU A 140 -1.77 15.59 9.22
C GLU A 140 -0.45 16.18 8.70
N PHE A 141 0.51 16.41 9.58
CA PHE A 141 1.84 16.89 9.19
C PHE A 141 2.57 15.87 8.31
N LEU A 142 2.59 14.58 8.69
CA LEU A 142 3.21 13.51 7.91
C LEU A 142 2.52 13.34 6.55
N HIS A 143 1.20 13.40 6.50
CA HIS A 143 0.45 13.31 5.25
C HIS A 143 0.86 14.39 4.25
N ARG A 144 0.91 15.65 4.69
CA ARG A 144 1.38 16.78 3.85
C ARG A 144 2.83 16.62 3.42
N THR A 145 3.69 16.10 4.31
CA THR A 145 5.11 15.89 4.01
C THR A 145 5.29 14.81 2.94
N PHE A 146 4.57 13.68 3.06
CA PHE A 146 4.63 12.61 2.06
C PHE A 146 4.00 13.01 0.73
N ALA A 147 2.90 13.75 0.73
CA ALA A 147 2.31 14.28 -0.50
C ALA A 147 3.30 15.17 -1.28
N ALA A 148 4.03 16.04 -0.58
CA ALA A 148 5.07 16.87 -1.21
C ALA A 148 6.25 16.04 -1.75
N LEU A 149 6.64 14.95 -1.08
CA LEU A 149 7.67 14.03 -1.57
C LEU A 149 7.20 13.26 -2.81
N GLU A 150 5.95 12.81 -2.84
CA GLU A 150 5.36 12.15 -4.02
C GLU A 150 5.34 13.07 -5.23
N GLU A 151 4.90 14.33 -5.08
CA GLU A 151 4.94 15.33 -6.16
C GLU A 151 6.36 15.53 -6.71
N GLN A 152 7.36 15.66 -5.83
CA GLN A 152 8.78 15.79 -6.25
C GLN A 152 9.27 14.55 -7.01
N THR A 153 8.85 13.37 -6.59
CA THR A 153 9.24 12.10 -7.22
C THR A 153 8.61 11.96 -8.60
N LEU A 154 7.32 12.30 -8.73
CA LEU A 154 6.61 12.30 -10.01
C LEU A 154 7.22 13.32 -11.00
N HIS A 155 7.62 14.51 -10.54
CA HIS A 155 8.30 15.50 -11.36
C HIS A 155 9.66 14.99 -11.85
N ARG A 156 10.45 14.30 -11.02
CA ARG A 156 11.72 13.71 -11.42
C ARG A 156 11.56 12.58 -12.43
N ALA A 157 10.57 11.70 -12.24
CA ALA A 157 10.26 10.62 -13.17
C ALA A 157 9.73 11.11 -14.51
N GLY A 158 9.03 12.24 -14.55
CA GLY A 158 8.57 12.89 -15.78
C GLY A 158 9.65 13.62 -16.56
N ALA A 159 10.73 14.04 -15.90
CA ALA A 159 11.85 14.76 -16.51
C ALA A 159 12.99 13.85 -17.01
N GLY A 160 13.07 12.59 -16.52
CA GLY A 160 14.00 11.55 -16.95
C GLY A 160 13.25 10.51 -17.76
N GLY A 161 13.36 10.57 -19.09
CA GLY A 161 12.83 9.51 -19.96
C GLY A 161 13.45 8.18 -19.60
N GLY A 162 12.62 7.25 -19.20
CA GLY A 162 12.71 5.80 -19.11
C GLY A 162 14.07 5.14 -19.14
N GLU A 163 14.89 5.28 -18.10
CA GLU A 163 16.03 4.41 -17.90
C GLU A 163 16.27 4.23 -16.40
N ASP A 164 16.43 2.95 -16.03
CA ASP A 164 16.85 2.42 -14.73
C ASP A 164 15.93 2.67 -13.52
N LEU A 165 14.96 1.76 -13.38
CA LEU A 165 14.38 1.51 -12.07
C LEU A 165 15.48 1.01 -11.13
N PRO A 166 15.57 1.54 -9.90
CA PRO A 166 16.58 1.09 -8.96
C PRO A 166 16.41 -0.41 -8.64
N ALA A 167 17.53 -1.12 -8.46
CA ALA A 167 17.60 -2.58 -8.27
C ALA A 167 16.64 -3.13 -7.17
N TRP A 168 16.22 -2.30 -6.21
CA TRP A 168 15.23 -2.70 -5.20
C TRP A 168 13.81 -2.87 -5.76
N ALA A 169 13.53 -2.34 -6.97
CA ALA A 169 12.23 -2.53 -7.62
C ALA A 169 12.02 -3.99 -8.06
N ASP A 170 13.12 -4.71 -8.36
CA ASP A 170 13.10 -6.13 -8.68
C ASP A 170 13.04 -7.00 -7.43
N ASP A 171 13.66 -6.59 -6.31
CA ASP A 171 13.56 -7.27 -5.01
C ASP A 171 12.11 -7.25 -4.48
N CYS A 172 11.32 -6.26 -4.82
CA CYS A 172 9.89 -6.29 -4.58
C CYS A 172 9.16 -7.41 -5.35
N ALA A 173 9.75 -7.99 -6.39
CA ALA A 173 9.19 -9.10 -7.15
C ALA A 173 9.43 -10.46 -6.48
N LEU A 174 10.43 -10.61 -5.62
CA LEU A 174 10.93 -11.90 -5.14
C LEU A 174 10.36 -12.38 -3.79
N GLU A 175 9.55 -11.61 -3.07
CA GLU A 175 8.92 -12.07 -1.82
C GLU A 175 7.60 -12.84 -2.03
N GLU A 176 7.50 -13.66 -3.08
CA GLU A 176 6.28 -14.46 -3.33
C GLU A 176 6.28 -15.84 -2.64
N ASP A 177 7.35 -16.27 -1.99
CA ASP A 177 7.40 -17.62 -1.41
C ASP A 177 8.08 -17.65 -0.04
N ILE A 178 7.41 -17.11 0.99
CA ILE A 178 7.57 -17.70 2.30
C ILE A 178 6.34 -18.58 2.54
N THR A 179 6.32 -19.71 1.88
CA THR A 179 5.59 -20.88 2.34
C THR A 179 6.20 -21.25 3.69
N VAL A 180 5.50 -20.90 4.76
CA VAL A 180 5.72 -21.52 6.05
C VAL A 180 5.27 -22.97 5.92
N LYS A 181 6.19 -23.82 5.47
CA LYS A 181 6.10 -25.27 5.68
C LYS A 181 6.29 -25.51 7.17
N ASP A 182 5.26 -26.05 7.75
CA ASP A 182 5.23 -26.94 8.92
C ASP A 182 6.17 -26.65 10.09
N GLY A 183 5.60 -26.44 11.23
CA GLY A 183 6.30 -26.63 12.49
C GLY A 183 5.65 -26.08 13.74
N LEU A 184 4.34 -26.23 13.93
CA LEU A 184 3.79 -26.25 15.29
C LEU A 184 2.84 -27.45 15.45
N ARG A 185 3.44 -28.65 15.53
CA ARG A 185 2.80 -29.74 16.25
C ARG A 185 3.07 -29.53 17.74
N THR A 186 2.02 -29.32 18.45
CA THR A 186 1.67 -29.79 19.83
C THR A 186 2.82 -30.11 20.78
N ARG A 187 2.92 -29.38 21.89
CA ARG A 187 2.84 -29.95 23.25
C ARG A 187 2.22 -28.95 24.19
#